data_568edac6a6b2ed61c5215e3f9f11326b
#
_entry.id   568edac6a6b2ed61c5215e3f9f11326b
#
_cell.length_a   1.000
_cell.length_b   1.000
_cell.length_c   1.000
_cell.angle_alpha   90.00
_cell.angle_beta   90.00
_cell.angle_gamma   90.00
#
_symmetry.space_group_name_H-M   'P 1'
#
loop_
_entity.id
_entity.type
_entity.pdbx_description
1 polymer ?
#
loop_
_entity_poly.entity_id
_entity_poly.type
_entity_poly.pdbx_seq_one_letter_code
_entity_poly.pdbx_strand_id
1 'polypeptide(L)'
;WIEIRTDSIGGTLIAEMRVPHTGGWECWTSIEADVTVPVTGVHDVYFVFKGRKGCELFHFDWWKFSRQEMTEQEVKDRTQAASTNIPGYEYPRLDEEHCAHFRFYAPQAGRLQVDCCGKKYDMQKDADGFWTVKTDPLVVGFHYYFLIADGVQVADPSSYTFFGCCRMASGIEVPEGVEGDYYRPQQGVPHGQVRSCTYYSEAKKEFRRCMVY
;
A
#
# COMPACT_ATOMS: atom_id res chain seq x y z
N TRP A 1 6.92 14.57 31.78
CA TRP A 1 6.00 14.43 30.68
C TRP A 1 6.43 15.29 29.51
N ILE A 2 6.17 14.84 28.31
CA ILE A 2 6.32 15.62 27.07
C ILE A 2 4.95 15.71 26.44
N GLU A 3 4.45 16.92 26.21
CA GLU A 3 3.27 17.16 25.38
C GLU A 3 3.73 17.63 24.00
N ILE A 4 3.11 17.10 22.96
CA ILE A 4 3.31 17.54 21.58
C ILE A 4 2.07 18.30 21.14
N ARG A 5 2.26 19.55 20.74
CA ARG A 5 1.19 20.48 20.37
C ARG A 5 1.44 21.11 19.01
N THR A 6 0.39 21.54 18.33
CA THR A 6 0.48 22.24 17.05
C THR A 6 0.26 23.74 17.22
N ASP A 7 0.98 24.52 16.40
CA ASP A 7 0.85 25.96 16.15
C ASP A 7 1.15 26.89 17.32
N SER A 8 1.10 26.43 18.55
CA SER A 8 1.52 27.20 19.72
C SER A 8 1.70 26.31 20.96
N ILE A 9 2.36 26.83 22.02
CA ILE A 9 2.49 26.15 23.34
C ILE A 9 1.14 25.82 23.95
N GLY A 10 0.10 26.62 23.69
CA GLY A 10 -1.27 26.40 24.12
C GLY A 10 -2.16 25.77 23.05
N GLY A 11 -1.59 25.37 21.91
CA GLY A 11 -2.30 24.82 20.76
C GLY A 11 -2.85 23.40 20.99
N THR A 12 -3.36 22.79 19.95
CA THR A 12 -3.96 21.46 20.04
C THR A 12 -2.96 20.43 20.54
N LEU A 13 -3.30 19.73 21.62
CA LEU A 13 -2.53 18.58 22.11
C LEU A 13 -2.76 17.39 21.17
N ILE A 14 -1.71 16.93 20.54
CA ILE A 14 -1.77 15.81 19.58
C ILE A 14 -1.18 14.51 20.13
N ALA A 15 -0.24 14.59 21.05
CA ALA A 15 0.30 13.44 21.76
C ALA A 15 0.84 13.84 23.14
N GLU A 16 0.84 12.88 24.08
CA GLU A 16 1.42 13.04 25.41
C GLU A 16 2.24 11.79 25.76
N MET A 17 3.46 11.99 26.26
CA MET A 17 4.37 10.93 26.64
C MET A 17 4.86 11.04 28.07
N ARG A 18 4.83 9.93 28.80
CA ARG A 18 5.48 9.86 30.11
C ARG A 18 6.94 9.48 29.92
N VAL A 19 7.85 10.35 30.41
CA VAL A 19 9.28 10.05 30.41
C VAL A 19 9.59 9.13 31.60
N PRO A 20 10.11 7.92 31.38
CA PRO A 20 10.48 7.03 32.45
C PRO A 20 11.79 7.48 33.11
N HIS A 21 12.05 7.02 34.31
CA HIS A 21 13.35 7.19 34.95
C HIS A 21 14.31 6.15 34.38
N THR A 22 15.39 6.60 33.74
CA THR A 22 16.35 5.73 33.04
C THR A 22 17.56 5.31 33.87
N GLY A 23 17.69 5.83 35.10
CA GLY A 23 18.79 5.47 36.01
C GLY A 23 19.97 6.45 35.99
N GLY A 24 20.04 7.37 35.03
CA GLY A 24 21.09 8.39 34.94
C GLY A 24 20.99 9.20 33.66
N TRP A 25 21.70 10.34 33.63
CA TRP A 25 21.67 11.31 32.52
C TRP A 25 22.22 10.75 31.19
N GLU A 26 23.11 9.77 31.27
CA GLU A 26 23.71 9.10 30.10
C GLU A 26 22.95 7.82 29.68
N CYS A 27 21.87 7.49 30.39
CA CYS A 27 21.05 6.32 30.10
C CYS A 27 19.88 6.71 29.16
N TRP A 28 20.09 6.56 27.88
CA TRP A 28 19.12 6.90 26.87
C TRP A 28 18.06 5.82 26.69
N THR A 29 16.82 6.23 26.41
CA THR A 29 15.75 5.33 26.01
C THR A 29 14.85 6.03 25.00
N SER A 30 14.31 5.26 24.04
CA SER A 30 13.28 5.75 23.14
C SER A 30 11.91 5.52 23.75
N ILE A 31 11.04 6.51 23.65
CA ILE A 31 9.64 6.43 24.05
C ILE A 31 8.75 6.75 22.86
N GLU A 32 7.59 6.13 22.80
CA GLU A 32 6.62 6.29 21.72
C GLU A 32 5.26 6.64 22.29
N ALA A 33 4.48 7.40 21.54
CA ALA A 33 3.07 7.67 21.85
C ALA A 33 2.29 7.87 20.55
N ASP A 34 1.04 7.45 20.55
CA ASP A 34 0.13 7.64 19.43
C ASP A 34 -0.26 9.11 19.29
N VAL A 35 -0.36 9.57 18.05
CA VAL A 35 -1.02 10.84 17.72
C VAL A 35 -2.52 10.62 17.81
N THR A 36 -3.14 11.20 18.84
CA THR A 36 -4.56 10.98 19.17
C THR A 36 -5.52 11.88 18.40
N VAL A 37 -5.00 12.95 17.81
CA VAL A 37 -5.79 13.92 17.01
C VAL A 37 -5.21 13.98 15.61
N PRO A 38 -5.98 13.65 14.56
CA PRO A 38 -5.52 13.78 13.18
C PRO A 38 -5.15 15.22 12.85
N VAL A 39 -3.98 15.41 12.28
CA VAL A 39 -3.47 16.72 11.84
C VAL A 39 -3.17 16.64 10.36
N THR A 40 -3.68 17.60 9.57
CA THR A 40 -3.48 17.68 8.13
C THR A 40 -2.95 19.05 7.75
N GLY A 41 -2.06 19.10 6.77
CA GLY A 41 -1.44 20.34 6.33
C GLY A 41 -0.04 20.55 6.93
N VAL A 42 0.40 21.80 6.93
CA VAL A 42 1.69 22.22 7.47
C VAL A 42 1.46 22.94 8.79
N HIS A 43 2.06 22.45 9.84
CA HIS A 43 1.93 22.98 11.21
C HIS A 43 3.28 23.11 11.89
N ASP A 44 3.41 24.11 12.74
CA ASP A 44 4.53 24.20 13.69
C ASP A 44 4.31 23.20 14.83
N VAL A 45 5.36 22.49 15.23
CA VAL A 45 5.30 21.49 16.31
C VAL A 45 6.00 22.03 17.55
N TYR A 46 5.29 22.00 18.66
CA TYR A 46 5.78 22.46 19.97
C TYR A 46 5.90 21.30 20.94
N PHE A 47 7.09 21.11 21.50
CA PHE A 47 7.35 20.17 22.57
C PHE A 47 7.30 20.90 23.91
N VAL A 48 6.33 20.57 24.74
CA VAL A 48 6.13 21.17 26.06
C VAL A 48 6.57 20.18 27.13
N PHE A 49 7.69 20.48 27.77
CA PHE A 49 8.26 19.63 28.81
C PHE A 49 7.67 19.99 30.18
N LYS A 50 7.08 19.00 30.84
CA LYS A 50 6.43 19.16 32.15
C LYS A 50 7.08 18.32 33.23
N GLY A 51 7.31 18.92 34.39
CA GLY A 51 7.90 18.24 35.53
C GLY A 51 7.86 19.11 36.79
N ARG A 52 8.61 18.69 37.81
CA ARG A 52 8.69 19.42 39.06
C ARG A 52 9.41 20.76 38.87
N LYS A 53 8.79 21.85 39.33
CA LYS A 53 9.35 23.19 39.23
C LYS A 53 10.74 23.28 39.89
N GLY A 54 11.71 23.86 39.18
CA GLY A 54 13.07 24.08 39.66
C GLY A 54 14.00 22.88 39.62
N CYS A 55 13.58 21.80 38.97
CA CYS A 55 14.42 20.62 38.70
C CYS A 55 14.76 20.54 37.23
N GLU A 56 15.96 20.04 36.93
CA GLU A 56 16.28 19.52 35.60
C GLU A 56 15.40 18.28 35.36
N LEU A 57 14.86 18.14 34.13
CA LEU A 57 13.88 17.14 33.83
C LEU A 57 14.50 15.89 33.16
N PHE A 58 15.13 16.08 32.01
CA PHE A 58 15.77 15.04 31.19
C PHE A 58 16.51 15.68 30.02
N HIS A 59 17.36 14.89 29.34
CA HIS A 59 17.90 15.25 28.05
C HIS A 59 16.95 14.77 26.93
N PHE A 60 16.83 15.57 25.87
CA PHE A 60 16.03 15.27 24.69
C PHE A 60 16.94 15.36 23.47
N ASP A 61 17.04 14.28 22.68
CA ASP A 61 18.00 14.19 21.60
C ASP A 61 17.31 14.32 20.23
N TRP A 62 16.41 13.42 19.90
CA TRP A 62 15.73 13.41 18.61
C TRP A 62 14.28 13.01 18.73
N TRP A 63 13.53 13.29 17.68
CA TRP A 63 12.15 12.87 17.52
C TRP A 63 11.83 12.59 16.06
N LYS A 64 10.81 11.80 15.78
CA LYS A 64 10.22 11.60 14.46
C LYS A 64 8.75 11.24 14.58
N PHE A 65 7.97 11.62 13.58
CA PHE A 65 6.69 10.96 13.34
C PHE A 65 6.93 9.72 12.48
N SER A 66 6.33 8.62 12.85
CA SER A 66 6.30 7.40 12.05
C SER A 66 4.85 7.04 11.80
N ARG A 67 4.55 6.56 10.59
CA ARG A 67 3.24 5.95 10.35
C ARG A 67 3.24 4.61 11.07
N GLN A 68 2.22 4.35 11.88
CA GLN A 68 1.99 3.01 12.40
C GLN A 68 1.61 2.12 11.21
N GLU A 69 2.40 1.10 10.96
CA GLU A 69 2.06 0.10 9.95
C GLU A 69 0.89 -0.72 10.49
N MET A 70 -0.17 -0.80 9.69
CA MET A 70 -1.32 -1.65 10.06
C MET A 70 -0.87 -3.11 10.08
N THR A 71 -1.33 -3.85 11.06
CA THR A 71 -1.17 -5.30 11.10
C THR A 71 -1.90 -5.93 9.90
N GLU A 72 -1.48 -7.13 9.49
CA GLU A 72 -2.15 -7.85 8.40
C GLU A 72 -3.65 -8.01 8.65
N GLN A 73 -4.06 -8.24 9.89
CA GLN A 73 -5.46 -8.38 10.25
C GLN A 73 -6.22 -7.05 10.09
N GLU A 74 -5.67 -5.94 10.54
CA GLU A 74 -6.27 -4.61 10.34
C GLU A 74 -6.40 -4.24 8.86
N VAL A 75 -5.43 -4.61 8.03
CA VAL A 75 -5.54 -4.46 6.58
C VAL A 75 -6.70 -5.29 6.04
N LYS A 76 -6.83 -6.56 6.44
CA LYS A 76 -7.91 -7.44 5.99
C LYS A 76 -9.29 -6.93 6.41
N ASP A 77 -9.41 -6.41 7.62
CA ASP A 77 -10.69 -5.91 8.17
C ASP A 77 -11.18 -4.62 7.47
N ARG A 78 -10.26 -3.85 6.91
CA ARG A 78 -10.55 -2.55 6.26
C ARG A 78 -10.47 -2.58 4.74
N THR A 79 -10.23 -3.74 4.15
CA THR A 79 -10.02 -3.86 2.70
C THR A 79 -10.77 -5.06 2.14
N GLN A 80 -11.03 -5.05 0.83
CA GLN A 80 -11.60 -6.16 0.09
C GLN A 80 -10.56 -6.78 -0.85
N ALA A 81 -10.52 -8.10 -0.95
CA ALA A 81 -9.68 -8.77 -1.94
C ALA A 81 -10.10 -8.35 -3.36
N ALA A 82 -9.13 -8.08 -4.23
CA ALA A 82 -9.42 -7.68 -5.60
C ALA A 82 -10.14 -8.81 -6.34
N SER A 83 -11.13 -8.45 -7.18
CA SER A 83 -11.90 -9.39 -8.01
C SER A 83 -11.05 -10.17 -9.01
N THR A 84 -9.87 -9.66 -9.31
CA THR A 84 -8.89 -10.23 -10.22
C THR A 84 -7.94 -11.24 -9.57
N ASN A 85 -8.06 -11.49 -8.29
CA ASN A 85 -7.24 -12.49 -7.60
C ASN A 85 -7.63 -13.90 -8.03
N ILE A 86 -6.63 -14.78 -8.19
CA ILE A 86 -6.85 -16.20 -8.37
C ILE A 86 -7.45 -16.77 -7.07
N PRO A 87 -8.45 -17.69 -7.12
CA PRO A 87 -9.05 -18.27 -5.93
C PRO A 87 -8.00 -18.83 -4.95
N GLY A 88 -8.12 -18.44 -3.68
CA GLY A 88 -7.19 -18.81 -2.62
C GLY A 88 -6.12 -17.77 -2.31
N TYR A 89 -6.00 -16.71 -3.13
CA TYR A 89 -5.12 -15.60 -2.86
C TYR A 89 -5.90 -14.39 -2.31
N GLU A 90 -5.35 -13.76 -1.29
CA GLU A 90 -6.00 -12.66 -0.58
C GLU A 90 -5.53 -11.26 -1.03
N TYR A 91 -4.39 -11.18 -1.70
CA TYR A 91 -3.78 -9.93 -2.19
C TYR A 91 -3.63 -9.96 -3.71
N PRO A 92 -3.67 -8.77 -4.36
CA PRO A 92 -3.89 -7.43 -3.80
C PRO A 92 -5.29 -7.22 -3.23
N ARG A 93 -5.42 -6.21 -2.36
CA ARG A 93 -6.67 -5.79 -1.72
C ARG A 93 -6.92 -4.31 -1.98
N LEU A 94 -8.17 -3.88 -1.92
CA LEU A 94 -8.58 -2.48 -2.09
C LEU A 94 -9.24 -1.97 -0.81
N ASP A 95 -8.89 -0.76 -0.39
CA ASP A 95 -9.59 -0.04 0.68
C ASP A 95 -10.69 0.89 0.14
N GLU A 96 -11.44 1.52 1.05
CA GLU A 96 -12.53 2.43 0.72
C GLU A 96 -12.05 3.70 -0.01
N GLU A 97 -10.77 4.05 0.11
CA GLU A 97 -10.13 5.17 -0.58
C GLU A 97 -9.63 4.78 -1.98
N HIS A 98 -9.91 3.55 -2.44
CA HIS A 98 -9.44 2.96 -3.69
C HIS A 98 -7.91 2.76 -3.76
N CYS A 99 -7.22 2.73 -2.63
CA CYS A 99 -5.80 2.40 -2.63
C CYS A 99 -5.63 0.88 -2.66
N ALA A 100 -4.67 0.42 -3.47
CA ALA A 100 -4.34 -1.00 -3.53
C ALA A 100 -3.27 -1.35 -2.50
N HIS A 101 -3.54 -2.38 -1.71
CA HIS A 101 -2.61 -2.97 -0.76
C HIS A 101 -2.04 -4.24 -1.35
N PHE A 102 -0.73 -4.30 -1.49
CA PHE A 102 0.01 -5.46 -1.99
C PHE A 102 0.79 -6.11 -0.86
N ARG A 103 0.87 -7.44 -0.89
CA ARG A 103 1.66 -8.24 0.05
C ARG A 103 2.21 -9.48 -0.64
N PHE A 104 3.52 -9.68 -0.60
CA PHE A 104 4.21 -10.80 -1.24
C PHE A 104 5.23 -11.42 -0.30
N TYR A 105 5.31 -12.74 -0.34
CA TYR A 105 6.38 -13.47 0.34
C TYR A 105 7.54 -13.67 -0.62
N ALA A 106 8.63 -12.95 -0.40
CA ALA A 106 9.85 -13.04 -1.20
C ALA A 106 11.09 -12.82 -0.34
N PRO A 107 11.43 -13.77 0.58
CA PRO A 107 12.47 -13.57 1.58
C PRO A 107 13.86 -13.39 0.98
N GLN A 108 14.11 -13.90 -0.24
CA GLN A 108 15.40 -13.82 -0.92
C GLN A 108 15.54 -12.58 -1.83
N ALA A 109 14.45 -11.87 -2.12
CA ALA A 109 14.52 -10.67 -2.93
C ALA A 109 15.28 -9.55 -2.21
N GLY A 110 16.16 -8.87 -2.94
CA GLY A 110 16.87 -7.69 -2.45
C GLY A 110 16.05 -6.41 -2.57
N ARG A 111 15.18 -6.34 -3.60
CA ARG A 111 14.26 -5.22 -3.84
C ARG A 111 12.99 -5.70 -4.52
N LEU A 112 11.86 -5.25 -4.05
CA LEU A 112 10.58 -5.52 -4.69
C LEU A 112 9.81 -4.20 -4.89
N GLN A 113 9.19 -4.05 -6.06
CA GLN A 113 8.36 -2.89 -6.41
C GLN A 113 7.08 -3.36 -7.09
N VAL A 114 6.03 -2.57 -6.96
CA VAL A 114 4.84 -2.66 -7.81
C VAL A 114 4.87 -1.52 -8.81
N ASP A 115 4.76 -1.82 -10.11
CA ASP A 115 4.52 -0.84 -11.16
C ASP A 115 3.04 -0.88 -11.50
N CYS A 116 2.29 0.10 -11.04
CA CYS A 116 0.87 0.23 -11.31
C CYS A 116 0.63 1.44 -12.21
N CYS A 117 0.13 1.21 -13.41
CA CYS A 117 -0.13 2.25 -14.42
C CYS A 117 1.10 3.13 -14.75
N GLY A 118 2.31 2.57 -14.68
CA GLY A 118 3.57 3.27 -14.94
C GLY A 118 4.14 4.01 -13.73
N LYS A 119 3.43 4.04 -12.59
CA LYS A 119 3.98 4.53 -11.32
C LYS A 119 4.54 3.37 -10.50
N LYS A 120 5.80 3.50 -10.09
CA LYS A 120 6.50 2.50 -9.28
C LYS A 120 6.41 2.84 -7.80
N TYR A 121 6.06 1.83 -7.02
CA TYR A 121 5.98 1.88 -5.56
C TYR A 121 6.99 0.91 -4.98
N ASP A 122 7.96 1.41 -4.21
CA ASP A 122 8.92 0.56 -3.49
C ASP A 122 8.21 -0.14 -2.33
N MET A 123 8.39 -1.46 -2.23
CA MET A 123 7.82 -2.25 -1.16
C MET A 123 8.75 -2.27 0.06
N GLN A 124 8.15 -2.39 1.24
CA GLN A 124 8.84 -2.53 2.50
C GLN A 124 8.87 -4.01 2.90
N LYS A 125 10.05 -4.51 3.29
CA LYS A 125 10.24 -5.89 3.75
C LYS A 125 10.16 -5.97 5.26
N ASP A 126 9.31 -6.86 5.77
CA ASP A 126 9.27 -7.18 7.19
C ASP A 126 10.29 -8.24 7.61
N ALA A 127 10.37 -8.53 8.92
CA ALA A 127 11.29 -9.50 9.47
C ALA A 127 11.01 -10.96 9.04
N ASP A 128 9.76 -11.25 8.66
CA ASP A 128 9.31 -12.58 8.26
C ASP A 128 9.51 -12.83 6.75
N GLY A 129 9.96 -11.81 6.02
CA GLY A 129 10.25 -11.90 4.57
C GLY A 129 9.08 -11.56 3.67
N PHE A 130 8.01 -10.99 4.23
CA PHE A 130 6.94 -10.42 3.43
C PHE A 130 7.29 -8.99 3.03
N TRP A 131 6.82 -8.63 1.85
CA TRP A 131 6.93 -7.31 1.28
C TRP A 131 5.56 -6.69 1.15
N THR A 132 5.40 -5.46 1.61
CA THR A 132 4.13 -4.75 1.59
C THR A 132 4.27 -3.38 0.96
N VAL A 133 3.20 -2.91 0.32
CA VAL A 133 3.05 -1.52 -0.11
C VAL A 133 1.58 -1.16 -0.28
N LYS A 134 1.25 0.09 0.02
CA LYS A 134 -0.03 0.73 -0.31
C LYS A 134 0.23 1.74 -1.43
N THR A 135 -0.62 1.73 -2.47
CA THR A 135 -0.58 2.73 -3.55
C THR A 135 -1.26 4.04 -3.13
N ASP A 136 -1.13 5.07 -3.97
CA ASP A 136 -2.09 6.18 -3.94
C ASP A 136 -3.47 5.68 -4.41
N PRO A 137 -4.53 6.48 -4.19
CA PRO A 137 -5.86 6.18 -4.71
C PRO A 137 -5.83 5.95 -6.23
N LEU A 138 -6.40 4.84 -6.65
CA LEU A 138 -6.58 4.51 -8.06
C LEU A 138 -7.92 5.06 -8.55
N VAL A 139 -7.98 5.44 -9.82
CA VAL A 139 -9.27 5.78 -10.45
C VAL A 139 -10.16 4.55 -10.54
N VAL A 140 -11.46 4.75 -10.53
CA VAL A 140 -12.43 3.68 -10.79
C VAL A 140 -12.17 3.04 -12.16
N GLY A 141 -12.24 1.71 -12.22
CA GLY A 141 -12.02 0.92 -13.44
C GLY A 141 -10.85 -0.06 -13.33
N PHE A 142 -10.47 -0.63 -14.46
CA PHE A 142 -9.45 -1.67 -14.56
C PHE A 142 -8.05 -1.09 -14.77
N HIS A 143 -7.07 -1.58 -13.99
CA HIS A 143 -5.68 -1.14 -14.03
C HIS A 143 -4.74 -2.32 -14.26
N TYR A 144 -3.76 -2.14 -15.14
CA TYR A 144 -2.65 -3.09 -15.28
C TYR A 144 -1.55 -2.79 -14.26
N TYR A 145 -0.96 -3.86 -13.73
CA TYR A 145 0.22 -3.74 -12.88
C TYR A 145 1.21 -4.88 -13.11
N PHE A 146 2.44 -4.68 -12.64
CA PHE A 146 3.51 -5.67 -12.65
C PHE A 146 4.25 -5.65 -11.32
N LEU A 147 4.86 -6.78 -10.98
CA LEU A 147 5.90 -6.83 -9.97
C LEU A 147 7.25 -6.60 -10.62
N ILE A 148 8.15 -5.93 -9.90
CA ILE A 148 9.55 -5.79 -10.30
C ILE A 148 10.39 -6.35 -9.16
N ALA A 149 10.92 -7.56 -9.35
CA ALA A 149 11.78 -8.24 -8.40
C ALA A 149 13.22 -8.14 -8.87
N ASP A 150 14.07 -7.46 -8.09
CA ASP A 150 15.49 -7.24 -8.39
C ASP A 150 15.75 -6.74 -9.82
N GLY A 151 14.86 -5.87 -10.30
CA GLY A 151 14.91 -5.28 -11.64
C GLY A 151 14.22 -6.08 -12.73
N VAL A 152 13.73 -7.29 -12.46
CA VAL A 152 13.01 -8.12 -13.42
C VAL A 152 11.50 -7.89 -13.28
N GLN A 153 10.86 -7.47 -14.37
CA GLN A 153 9.41 -7.24 -14.39
C GLN A 153 8.67 -8.55 -14.72
N VAL A 154 7.76 -8.94 -13.84
CA VAL A 154 6.97 -10.16 -13.89
C VAL A 154 5.50 -9.90 -13.63
N ALA A 155 4.62 -10.78 -14.09
CA ALA A 155 3.23 -10.80 -13.67
C ALA A 155 3.15 -11.33 -12.23
N ASP A 156 2.16 -10.86 -11.48
CA ASP A 156 1.85 -11.34 -10.14
C ASP A 156 1.26 -12.75 -10.22
N PRO A 157 1.86 -13.74 -9.54
CA PRO A 157 1.35 -15.11 -9.54
C PRO A 157 0.01 -15.26 -8.80
N SER A 158 -0.40 -14.29 -8.01
CA SER A 158 -1.68 -14.32 -7.26
C SER A 158 -2.84 -13.67 -8.01
N SER A 159 -2.60 -13.03 -9.16
CA SER A 159 -3.60 -12.37 -9.98
C SER A 159 -3.81 -13.08 -11.31
N TYR A 160 -5.04 -13.07 -11.83
CA TYR A 160 -5.25 -13.38 -13.23
C TYR A 160 -4.43 -12.44 -14.12
N THR A 161 -4.01 -12.95 -15.27
CA THR A 161 -3.29 -12.16 -16.25
C THR A 161 -4.18 -11.82 -17.44
N PHE A 162 -4.00 -10.62 -17.95
CA PHE A 162 -4.76 -10.03 -19.04
C PHE A 162 -3.81 -9.58 -20.14
N PHE A 163 -4.22 -9.73 -21.40
CA PHE A 163 -3.42 -9.25 -22.51
C PHE A 163 -3.60 -7.73 -22.65
N GLY A 164 -2.59 -6.99 -22.23
CA GLY A 164 -2.53 -5.54 -22.34
C GLY A 164 -1.09 -5.07 -22.54
N CYS A 165 -0.88 -3.87 -23.03
CA CYS A 165 0.46 -3.32 -23.27
C CYS A 165 1.37 -4.25 -24.11
N CYS A 166 0.79 -4.95 -25.10
CA CYS A 166 1.44 -5.94 -25.97
C CYS A 166 1.99 -7.20 -25.26
N ARG A 167 1.60 -7.46 -24.02
CA ARG A 167 2.02 -8.63 -23.22
C ARG A 167 0.97 -8.99 -22.17
N MET A 168 1.18 -10.14 -21.52
CA MET A 168 0.38 -10.50 -20.35
C MET A 168 0.81 -9.66 -19.14
N ALA A 169 -0.16 -9.06 -18.47
CA ALA A 169 0.02 -8.22 -17.29
C ALA A 169 -0.99 -8.66 -16.21
N SER A 170 -0.67 -8.45 -14.97
CA SER A 170 -1.63 -8.58 -13.88
C SER A 170 -2.63 -7.42 -13.92
N GLY A 171 -3.78 -7.60 -13.33
CA GLY A 171 -4.82 -6.58 -13.28
C GLY A 171 -5.36 -6.38 -11.89
N ILE A 172 -5.80 -5.17 -11.61
CA ILE A 172 -6.61 -4.83 -10.44
C ILE A 172 -7.78 -3.96 -10.89
N GLU A 173 -8.97 -4.28 -10.43
CA GLU A 173 -10.17 -3.52 -10.76
C GLU A 173 -10.67 -2.79 -9.53
N VAL A 174 -10.72 -1.45 -9.62
CA VAL A 174 -11.44 -0.61 -8.65
C VAL A 174 -12.91 -0.63 -9.05
N PRO A 175 -13.81 -1.17 -8.22
CA PRO A 175 -15.19 -1.39 -8.60
C PRO A 175 -15.91 -0.08 -8.95
N GLU A 176 -16.55 -0.03 -10.11
CA GLU A 176 -17.62 0.93 -10.39
C GLU A 176 -18.89 0.54 -9.63
N GLY A 177 -19.71 1.50 -9.31
CA GLY A 177 -21.05 1.28 -8.76
C GLY A 177 -21.97 0.47 -9.69
N VAL A 178 -23.21 0.87 -9.75
CA VAL A 178 -24.23 0.23 -10.60
C VAL A 178 -23.88 0.28 -12.09
N GLU A 179 -23.16 1.32 -12.52
CA GLU A 179 -22.70 1.48 -13.90
C GLU A 179 -21.77 0.34 -14.36
N GLY A 180 -21.08 -0.33 -13.42
CA GLY A 180 -20.21 -1.45 -13.74
C GLY A 180 -20.96 -2.75 -14.06
N ASP A 181 -22.24 -2.84 -13.79
CA ASP A 181 -23.00 -4.09 -13.97
C ASP A 181 -23.08 -4.54 -15.43
N TYR A 182 -22.92 -3.66 -16.40
CA TYR A 182 -22.98 -4.01 -17.81
C TYR A 182 -21.75 -4.82 -18.29
N TYR A 183 -20.61 -4.78 -17.61
CA TYR A 183 -19.41 -5.53 -17.99
C TYR A 183 -19.03 -6.65 -16.99
N ARG A 184 -19.65 -6.67 -15.82
CA ARG A 184 -19.41 -7.73 -14.83
C ARG A 184 -20.12 -9.02 -15.22
N PRO A 185 -19.50 -10.18 -14.96
CA PRO A 185 -20.18 -11.45 -15.10
C PRO A 185 -21.47 -11.51 -14.26
N GLN A 186 -22.60 -11.78 -14.89
CA GLN A 186 -23.89 -11.88 -14.23
C GLN A 186 -24.46 -13.29 -14.33
N GLN A 187 -25.09 -13.77 -13.25
CA GLN A 187 -25.72 -15.09 -13.25
C GLN A 187 -26.86 -15.14 -14.27
N GLY A 188 -26.87 -16.18 -15.12
CA GLY A 188 -27.89 -16.39 -16.13
C GLY A 188 -27.71 -15.61 -17.43
N VAL A 189 -26.67 -14.77 -17.53
CA VAL A 189 -26.29 -14.09 -18.76
C VAL A 189 -25.24 -14.92 -19.51
N PRO A 190 -25.48 -15.34 -20.75
CA PRO A 190 -24.47 -16.08 -21.52
C PRO A 190 -23.25 -15.20 -21.80
N HIS A 191 -22.08 -15.75 -21.62
CA HIS A 191 -20.81 -15.07 -21.92
C HIS A 191 -20.17 -15.65 -23.18
N GLY A 192 -19.49 -14.77 -23.94
CA GLY A 192 -18.66 -15.16 -25.06
C GLY A 192 -17.36 -15.84 -24.64
N GLN A 193 -16.56 -16.19 -25.64
CA GLN A 193 -15.22 -16.75 -25.44
C GLN A 193 -14.18 -15.87 -26.09
N VAL A 194 -13.07 -15.62 -25.42
CA VAL A 194 -11.90 -14.99 -26.02
C VAL A 194 -10.96 -16.08 -26.50
N ARG A 195 -10.66 -16.10 -27.81
CA ARG A 195 -9.79 -17.09 -28.45
C ARG A 195 -8.48 -16.46 -28.91
N SER A 196 -7.36 -17.11 -28.61
CA SER A 196 -6.08 -16.77 -29.22
C SER A 196 -5.97 -17.47 -30.56
N CYS A 197 -5.88 -16.68 -31.62
CA CYS A 197 -5.75 -17.19 -33.01
C CYS A 197 -4.39 -16.84 -33.59
N THR A 198 -3.81 -17.78 -34.29
CA THR A 198 -2.59 -17.54 -35.11
C THR A 198 -2.97 -17.47 -36.56
N TYR A 199 -2.52 -16.44 -37.25
CA TYR A 199 -2.74 -16.25 -38.67
C TYR A 199 -1.45 -15.79 -39.39
N TYR A 200 -1.35 -16.07 -40.67
CA TYR A 200 -0.27 -15.53 -41.48
C TYR A 200 -0.64 -14.14 -42.00
N SER A 201 0.22 -13.16 -41.75
CA SER A 201 0.05 -11.79 -42.25
C SER A 201 0.77 -11.63 -43.61
N GLU A 202 0.02 -11.53 -44.68
CA GLU A 202 0.59 -11.30 -46.03
C GLU A 202 1.39 -9.99 -46.12
N ALA A 203 0.93 -8.94 -45.39
CA ALA A 203 1.60 -7.65 -45.40
C ALA A 203 2.94 -7.65 -44.65
N LYS A 204 3.07 -8.47 -43.60
CA LYS A 204 4.29 -8.60 -42.79
C LYS A 204 5.13 -9.82 -43.12
N LYS A 205 4.57 -10.76 -43.91
CA LYS A 205 5.22 -12.03 -44.32
C LYS A 205 5.64 -12.88 -43.11
N GLU A 206 4.84 -12.88 -42.05
CA GLU A 206 5.10 -13.60 -40.81
C GLU A 206 3.81 -14.10 -40.14
N PHE A 207 3.90 -15.11 -39.26
CA PHE A 207 2.80 -15.52 -38.41
C PHE A 207 2.60 -14.55 -37.24
N ARG A 208 1.36 -14.15 -37.03
CA ARG A 208 0.95 -13.24 -35.95
C ARG A 208 -0.15 -13.85 -35.12
N ARG A 209 -0.31 -13.33 -33.92
CA ARG A 209 -1.41 -13.71 -33.01
C ARG A 209 -2.40 -12.55 -32.85
N CYS A 210 -3.67 -12.89 -32.71
CA CYS A 210 -4.72 -11.97 -32.29
C CYS A 210 -5.63 -12.64 -31.28
N MET A 211 -6.34 -11.83 -30.51
CA MET A 211 -7.47 -12.27 -29.70
C MET A 211 -8.76 -12.00 -30.45
N VAL A 212 -9.66 -12.97 -30.47
CA VAL A 212 -10.97 -12.89 -31.11
C VAL A 212 -12.03 -13.20 -30.04
N TYR A 213 -13.03 -12.36 -29.94
CA TYR A 213 -14.21 -12.54 -29.08
C TYR A 213 -15.49 -12.62 -29.87
#